data_17e182498624e044fe1023aea0fa895f
#
_entry.id   17e182498624e044fe1023aea0fa895f
#
_cell.length_a   1.000
_cell.length_b   1.000
_cell.length_c   1.000
_cell.angle_alpha   90.00
_cell.angle_beta   90.00
_cell.angle_gamma   90.00
#
_symmetry.space_group_name_H-M   'P 1'
#
loop_
_entity.id
_entity.type
_entity.pdbx_description
1 polymer ?
#
loop_
_entity_poly.entity_id
_entity_poly.type
_entity_poly.pdbx_seq_one_letter_code
_entity_poly.pdbx_strand_id
1 'polypeptide(L)'
;MVVILVYGVRTYLISPFQVYGPSMCDTLNYVNETCQEKFGEYLIVNKAVYYPFFGKRFGTPKRGDIVVFHPPQNKKDYYIKRIIGLPGEKVIIQSGKVIIASLIGDKEYGKGVELPESYLSAENRGKTLTYPSQLIAEYVVPEDSYFVLGDNRRKSTDSRTCFRIQGSRECDDEKNHFLPISMIEGKAWVVLWPFGKTRLLTKDPYVSAEK
;
A
#
# COMPACT_ATOMS: atom_id res chain seq x y z
N MET A 1 -21.31 27.69 -11.22
CA MET A 1 -21.78 26.30 -11.17
C MET A 1 -20.68 25.27 -11.52
N VAL A 2 -19.98 25.41 -12.66
CA VAL A 2 -18.91 24.47 -13.09
C VAL A 2 -17.78 24.34 -12.06
N VAL A 3 -17.27 25.43 -11.49
CA VAL A 3 -16.19 25.43 -10.50
C VAL A 3 -16.57 24.63 -9.25
N ILE A 4 -17.78 24.78 -8.76
CA ILE A 4 -18.29 24.04 -7.58
C ILE A 4 -18.37 22.56 -7.88
N LEU A 5 -18.84 22.18 -9.08
CA LEU A 5 -18.91 20.79 -9.51
C LEU A 5 -17.51 20.16 -9.60
N VAL A 6 -16.56 20.84 -10.26
CA VAL A 6 -15.16 20.38 -10.39
C VAL A 6 -14.52 20.23 -9.01
N TYR A 7 -14.73 21.21 -8.13
CA TYR A 7 -14.21 21.14 -6.76
C TYR A 7 -14.80 19.96 -5.99
N GLY A 8 -16.11 19.75 -6.07
CA GLY A 8 -16.79 18.61 -5.42
C GLY A 8 -16.30 17.28 -5.94
N VAL A 9 -16.20 17.11 -7.26
CA VAL A 9 -15.68 15.87 -7.88
C VAL A 9 -14.26 15.59 -7.39
N ARG A 10 -13.37 16.59 -7.42
CA ARG A 10 -11.98 16.43 -7.02
C ARG A 10 -11.83 16.15 -5.52
N THR A 11 -12.68 16.74 -4.70
CA THR A 11 -12.60 16.58 -3.23
C THR A 11 -13.11 15.22 -2.78
N TYR A 12 -14.20 14.74 -3.37
CA TYR A 12 -14.95 13.58 -2.84
C TYR A 12 -14.90 12.34 -3.71
N LEU A 13 -14.66 12.47 -5.01
CA LEU A 13 -14.81 11.34 -5.92
C LEU A 13 -13.48 10.85 -6.48
N ILE A 14 -12.76 11.71 -7.20
CA ILE A 14 -11.51 11.34 -7.88
C ILE A 14 -10.51 12.47 -7.83
N SER A 15 -9.22 12.12 -7.72
CA SER A 15 -8.12 13.09 -7.80
C SER A 15 -6.99 12.57 -8.67
N PRO A 16 -6.39 13.42 -9.51
CA PRO A 16 -5.16 13.08 -10.21
C PRO A 16 -3.98 13.20 -9.26
N PHE A 17 -3.06 12.24 -9.33
CA PHE A 17 -1.78 12.24 -8.62
C PHE A 17 -0.64 11.92 -9.57
N GLN A 18 0.51 12.51 -9.37
CA GLN A 18 1.74 12.10 -10.03
C GLN A 18 2.57 11.26 -9.07
N VAL A 19 2.98 10.08 -9.53
CA VAL A 19 3.83 9.19 -8.73
C VAL A 19 5.23 9.77 -8.66
N TYR A 20 5.77 9.81 -7.45
CA TYR A 20 7.14 10.24 -7.17
C TYR A 20 7.93 9.12 -6.49
N GLY A 21 9.13 8.87 -6.99
CA GLY A 21 10.08 7.94 -6.40
C GLY A 21 9.89 6.47 -6.79
N PRO A 22 10.84 5.63 -6.39
CA PRO A 22 10.99 4.27 -6.88
C PRO A 22 10.20 3.22 -6.09
N SER A 23 9.50 3.59 -5.02
CA SER A 23 8.98 2.62 -4.04
C SER A 23 7.94 1.62 -4.58
N MET A 24 7.33 1.92 -5.73
CA MET A 24 6.32 1.07 -6.38
C MET A 24 6.77 0.56 -7.77
N CYS A 25 8.05 0.61 -8.08
CA CYS A 25 8.59 0.41 -9.43
C CYS A 25 8.33 -0.96 -10.07
N ASP A 26 7.90 -1.96 -9.35
CA ASP A 26 7.46 -3.23 -9.96
C ASP A 26 6.06 -3.10 -10.60
N THR A 27 5.25 -2.14 -10.15
CA THR A 27 3.88 -1.93 -10.64
C THR A 27 3.66 -0.53 -11.21
N LEU A 28 4.23 0.49 -10.59
CA LEU A 28 4.09 1.90 -10.96
C LEU A 28 5.46 2.54 -11.13
N ASN A 29 5.51 3.61 -11.92
CA ASN A 29 6.73 4.40 -12.14
C ASN A 29 7.84 3.67 -12.92
N TYR A 30 7.48 2.60 -13.64
CA TYR A 30 8.38 1.89 -14.54
C TYR A 30 8.14 2.38 -15.97
N VAL A 31 8.89 3.41 -16.38
CA VAL A 31 8.73 4.10 -17.66
C VAL A 31 9.99 3.91 -18.50
N ASN A 32 9.83 3.57 -19.77
CA ASN A 32 10.94 3.31 -20.70
C ASN A 32 11.96 2.29 -20.15
N GLU A 33 11.44 1.18 -19.61
CA GLU A 33 12.23 0.08 -19.06
C GLU A 33 13.12 0.45 -17.87
N THR A 34 12.86 1.60 -17.27
CA THR A 34 13.59 2.09 -16.10
C THR A 34 12.66 2.51 -14.98
N CYS A 35 13.09 2.25 -13.75
CA CYS A 35 12.43 2.76 -12.56
C CYS A 35 12.70 4.26 -12.42
N GLN A 36 11.65 5.05 -12.38
CA GLN A 36 11.79 6.50 -12.21
C GLN A 36 12.01 6.85 -10.74
N GLU A 37 13.15 7.47 -10.42
CA GLU A 37 13.47 7.90 -9.05
C GLU A 37 12.84 9.24 -8.66
N LYS A 38 12.29 9.96 -9.64
CA LYS A 38 11.61 11.24 -9.45
C LYS A 38 10.15 11.12 -9.90
N PHE A 39 9.67 12.16 -10.57
CA PHE A 39 8.32 12.18 -11.13
C PHE A 39 8.18 11.23 -12.33
N GLY A 40 7.12 10.46 -12.33
CA GLY A 40 6.82 9.48 -13.36
C GLY A 40 5.35 9.48 -13.73
N GLU A 41 4.70 8.34 -13.63
CA GLU A 41 3.33 8.13 -14.09
C GLU A 41 2.30 9.03 -13.39
N TYR A 42 1.28 9.48 -14.15
CA TYR A 42 0.09 10.12 -13.61
C TYR A 42 -1.01 9.08 -13.47
N LEU A 43 -1.69 9.10 -12.34
CA LEU A 43 -2.78 8.20 -12.04
C LEU A 43 -4.01 8.94 -11.50
N ILE A 44 -5.16 8.29 -11.62
CA ILE A 44 -6.40 8.72 -10.96
C ILE A 44 -6.59 7.88 -9.71
N VAL A 45 -6.84 8.56 -8.62
CA VAL A 45 -7.22 7.97 -7.33
C VAL A 45 -8.73 8.06 -7.17
N ASN A 46 -9.38 6.93 -6.93
CA ASN A 46 -10.79 6.86 -6.56
C ASN A 46 -10.90 7.03 -5.05
N LYS A 47 -11.40 8.18 -4.63
CA LYS A 47 -11.63 8.54 -3.22
C LYS A 47 -12.96 8.00 -2.72
N ALA A 48 -13.98 8.02 -3.58
CA ALA A 48 -15.35 7.66 -3.22
C ALA A 48 -15.47 6.26 -2.62
N VAL A 49 -14.63 5.31 -3.06
CA VAL A 49 -14.70 3.92 -2.60
C VAL A 49 -14.48 3.78 -1.09
N TYR A 50 -13.64 4.65 -0.50
CA TYR A 50 -13.32 4.60 0.93
C TYR A 50 -13.86 5.79 1.73
N TYR A 51 -14.42 6.78 1.04
CA TYR A 51 -14.96 7.96 1.70
C TYR A 51 -16.28 7.63 2.41
N PRO A 52 -16.46 8.06 3.67
CA PRO A 52 -17.72 7.85 4.36
C PRO A 52 -18.78 8.86 3.88
N PHE A 53 -19.75 8.39 3.11
CA PHE A 53 -20.95 9.16 2.77
C PHE A 53 -22.06 8.81 3.77
N PHE A 54 -22.62 9.82 4.45
CA PHE A 54 -23.65 9.63 5.47
C PHE A 54 -23.30 8.56 6.53
N GLY A 55 -22.01 8.53 6.94
CA GLY A 55 -21.53 7.57 7.93
C GLY A 55 -21.30 6.14 7.41
N LYS A 56 -21.55 5.86 6.12
CA LYS A 56 -21.30 4.55 5.50
C LYS A 56 -20.24 4.66 4.41
N ARG A 57 -19.29 3.73 4.37
CA ARG A 57 -18.35 3.59 3.26
C ARG A 57 -18.90 2.65 2.20
N PHE A 58 -18.69 2.96 0.91
CA PHE A 58 -19.09 2.08 -0.19
C PHE A 58 -18.22 0.81 -0.28
N GLY A 59 -17.03 0.85 0.29
CA GLY A 59 -16.15 -0.30 0.35
C GLY A 59 -15.12 -0.16 1.46
N THR A 60 -14.45 -1.28 1.74
CA THR A 60 -13.29 -1.35 2.63
C THR A 60 -12.04 -1.65 1.82
N PRO A 61 -10.88 -1.12 2.20
CA PRO A 61 -9.62 -1.50 1.57
C PRO A 61 -9.38 -3.01 1.67
N LYS A 62 -8.98 -3.60 0.56
CA LYS A 62 -8.72 -5.05 0.44
C LYS A 62 -7.23 -5.32 0.28
N ARG A 63 -6.80 -6.52 0.62
CA ARG A 63 -5.44 -6.97 0.32
C ARG A 63 -5.17 -6.84 -1.18
N GLY A 64 -4.00 -6.29 -1.53
CA GLY A 64 -3.62 -6.05 -2.91
C GLY A 64 -4.02 -4.68 -3.46
N ASP A 65 -4.93 -3.95 -2.82
CA ASP A 65 -5.27 -2.58 -3.22
C ASP A 65 -4.04 -1.68 -3.11
N ILE A 66 -3.80 -0.88 -4.14
CA ILE A 66 -2.80 0.18 -4.10
C ILE A 66 -3.50 1.44 -3.60
N VAL A 67 -3.03 1.99 -2.50
CA VAL A 67 -3.65 3.14 -1.84
C VAL A 67 -2.74 4.35 -1.79
N VAL A 68 -3.33 5.53 -1.94
CA VAL A 68 -2.71 6.82 -1.66
C VAL A 68 -3.16 7.27 -0.29
N PHE A 69 -2.24 7.72 0.54
CA PHE A 69 -2.50 8.03 1.94
C PHE A 69 -1.51 9.05 2.50
N HIS A 70 -1.83 9.62 3.64
CA HIS A 70 -0.91 10.40 4.45
C HIS A 70 -0.19 9.48 5.44
N PRO A 71 1.16 9.44 5.47
CA PRO A 71 1.86 8.61 6.46
C PRO A 71 1.60 9.13 7.88
N PRO A 72 1.48 8.25 8.89
CA PRO A 72 1.08 8.62 10.25
C PRO A 72 1.89 9.76 10.88
N GLN A 73 3.15 9.87 10.52
CA GLN A 73 4.07 10.86 11.09
C GLN A 73 4.21 12.13 10.25
N ASN A 74 3.67 12.15 9.03
CA ASN A 74 3.76 13.29 8.13
C ASN A 74 2.48 13.46 7.31
N LYS A 75 1.56 14.23 7.85
CA LYS A 75 0.26 14.50 7.20
C LYS A 75 0.33 15.46 6.00
N LYS A 76 1.50 16.01 5.70
CA LYS A 76 1.67 16.94 4.57
C LYS A 76 1.97 16.22 3.26
N ASP A 77 2.64 15.07 3.34
CA ASP A 77 3.05 14.30 2.18
C ASP A 77 2.03 13.21 1.84
N TYR A 78 2.02 12.81 0.57
CA TYR A 78 1.27 11.67 0.08
C TYR A 78 2.20 10.52 -0.23
N TYR A 79 1.88 9.34 0.28
CA TYR A 79 2.56 8.09 -0.03
C TYR A 79 1.63 7.19 -0.84
N ILE A 80 2.23 6.31 -1.64
CA ILE A 80 1.51 5.29 -2.39
C ILE A 80 2.15 3.92 -2.09
N LYS A 81 1.33 2.96 -1.61
CA LYS A 81 1.77 1.60 -1.24
C LYS A 81 0.66 0.59 -1.51
N ARG A 82 1.01 -0.67 -1.43
CA ARG A 82 0.08 -1.80 -1.53
C ARG A 82 -0.32 -2.30 -0.16
N ILE A 83 -1.62 -2.56 0.03
CA ILE A 83 -2.15 -3.22 1.24
C ILE A 83 -1.73 -4.68 1.24
N ILE A 84 -1.10 -5.10 2.35
CA ILE A 84 -0.59 -6.44 2.56
C ILE A 84 -1.31 -7.11 3.74
N GLY A 85 -1.34 -6.48 4.91
CA GLY A 85 -2.05 -6.96 6.10
C GLY A 85 -3.37 -6.23 6.29
N LEU A 86 -4.41 -6.97 6.61
CA LEU A 86 -5.75 -6.47 6.92
C LEU A 86 -5.96 -6.38 8.43
N PRO A 87 -6.96 -5.61 8.89
CA PRO A 87 -7.32 -5.54 10.31
C PRO A 87 -7.46 -6.92 10.95
N GLY A 88 -6.90 -7.11 12.14
CA GLY A 88 -6.96 -8.36 12.90
C GLY A 88 -6.05 -9.48 12.38
N GLU A 89 -5.20 -9.23 11.40
CA GLU A 89 -4.25 -10.21 10.90
C GLU A 89 -2.85 -10.04 11.50
N LYS A 90 -2.08 -11.11 11.48
CA LYS A 90 -0.66 -11.10 11.77
C LYS A 90 0.13 -11.19 10.46
N VAL A 91 0.95 -10.20 10.20
CA VAL A 91 1.91 -10.18 9.09
C VAL A 91 3.26 -10.65 9.60
N ILE A 92 3.80 -11.70 9.01
CA ILE A 92 5.10 -12.28 9.36
C ILE A 92 6.03 -12.08 8.16
N ILE A 93 7.18 -11.50 8.40
CA ILE A 93 8.25 -11.39 7.39
C ILE A 93 9.37 -12.33 7.84
N GLN A 94 9.60 -13.36 7.04
CA GLN A 94 10.60 -14.39 7.33
C GLN A 94 11.31 -14.82 6.04
N SER A 95 12.62 -14.88 6.07
CA SER A 95 13.46 -15.32 4.93
C SER A 95 13.12 -14.61 3.61
N GLY A 96 12.80 -13.32 3.68
CA GLY A 96 12.45 -12.50 2.52
C GLY A 96 11.00 -12.67 2.00
N LYS A 97 10.21 -13.53 2.62
CA LYS A 97 8.82 -13.83 2.26
C LYS A 97 7.86 -13.15 3.21
N VAL A 98 6.64 -12.90 2.74
CA VAL A 98 5.53 -12.37 3.53
C VAL A 98 4.52 -13.47 3.76
N ILE A 99 4.19 -13.72 5.01
CA ILE A 99 3.23 -14.73 5.45
C ILE A 99 2.12 -14.02 6.21
N ILE A 100 0.88 -14.40 5.96
CA ILE A 100 -0.29 -13.89 6.67
C ILE A 100 -0.87 -15.01 7.53
N ALA A 101 -1.06 -14.71 8.80
CA ALA A 101 -1.80 -15.56 9.72
C ALA A 101 -3.06 -14.83 10.21
N SER A 102 -4.17 -15.55 10.31
CA SER A 102 -5.39 -15.05 10.91
C SER A 102 -5.31 -15.21 12.43
N LEU A 103 -5.82 -14.23 13.16
CA LEU A 103 -5.93 -14.27 14.60
C LEU A 103 -7.39 -14.49 15.01
N ILE A 104 -7.62 -15.31 16.04
CA ILE A 104 -8.89 -15.37 16.77
C ILE A 104 -8.58 -15.01 18.21
N GLY A 105 -8.95 -13.77 18.61
CA GLY A 105 -8.41 -13.16 19.81
C GLY A 105 -6.88 -13.02 19.70
N ASP A 106 -6.17 -13.38 20.76
CA ASP A 106 -4.68 -13.34 20.77
C ASP A 106 -4.02 -14.62 20.24
N LYS A 107 -4.80 -15.57 19.73
CA LYS A 107 -4.28 -16.86 19.25
C LYS A 107 -4.25 -16.92 17.74
N GLU A 108 -3.12 -17.37 17.21
CA GLU A 108 -2.94 -17.68 15.80
C GLU A 108 -3.81 -18.86 15.39
N TYR A 109 -4.62 -18.70 14.35
CA TYR A 109 -5.50 -19.73 13.83
C TYR A 109 -4.95 -20.30 12.53
N GLY A 110 -4.56 -21.55 12.56
CA GLY A 110 -4.00 -22.25 11.42
C GLY A 110 -2.53 -21.91 11.15
N LYS A 111 -1.96 -22.57 10.14
CA LYS A 111 -0.63 -22.22 9.64
C LYS A 111 -0.73 -20.94 8.80
N GLY A 112 0.16 -19.99 9.02
CA GLY A 112 0.25 -18.82 8.17
C GLY A 112 0.41 -19.20 6.69
N VAL A 113 -0.18 -18.39 5.80
CA VAL A 113 -0.15 -18.59 4.35
C VAL A 113 0.84 -17.62 3.73
N GLU A 114 1.83 -18.15 3.01
CA GLU A 114 2.75 -17.35 2.22
C GLU A 114 1.98 -16.64 1.10
N LEU A 115 2.15 -15.31 0.98
CA LEU A 115 1.51 -14.55 -0.09
C LEU A 115 2.14 -14.84 -1.45
N PRO A 116 1.33 -15.15 -2.47
CA PRO A 116 1.83 -15.35 -3.83
C PRO A 116 2.10 -14.00 -4.51
N GLU A 117 3.23 -13.40 -4.23
CA GLU A 117 3.60 -12.06 -4.69
C GLU A 117 4.05 -12.04 -6.17
N SER A 118 3.18 -12.53 -7.07
CA SER A 118 3.45 -12.66 -8.51
C SER A 118 3.65 -11.31 -9.22
N TYR A 119 3.19 -10.22 -8.62
CA TYR A 119 3.34 -8.85 -9.12
C TYR A 119 4.74 -8.27 -8.88
N LEU A 120 5.56 -8.92 -8.05
CA LEU A 120 6.93 -8.51 -7.81
C LEU A 120 7.86 -9.05 -8.91
N SER A 121 8.81 -8.21 -9.32
CA SER A 121 9.91 -8.61 -10.18
C SER A 121 10.81 -9.66 -9.52
N ALA A 122 11.62 -10.35 -10.30
CA ALA A 122 12.62 -11.28 -9.77
C ALA A 122 13.65 -10.62 -8.83
N GLU A 123 13.83 -9.31 -8.97
CA GLU A 123 14.71 -8.53 -8.08
C GLU A 123 14.14 -8.31 -6.69
N ASN A 124 12.81 -8.25 -6.55
CA ASN A 124 12.12 -7.97 -5.30
C ASN A 124 11.45 -9.19 -4.67
N ARG A 125 11.07 -10.20 -5.47
CA ARG A 125 10.41 -11.41 -4.99
C ARG A 125 11.30 -12.20 -4.04
N GLY A 126 10.79 -12.55 -2.87
CA GLY A 126 11.54 -13.25 -1.83
C GLY A 126 12.66 -12.41 -1.19
N LYS A 127 12.62 -11.08 -1.34
CA LYS A 127 13.63 -10.17 -0.79
C LYS A 127 13.03 -9.07 0.09
N THR A 128 11.93 -9.36 0.75
CA THR A 128 11.32 -8.46 1.73
C THR A 128 12.15 -8.48 3.01
N LEU A 129 12.96 -7.44 3.22
CA LEU A 129 13.80 -7.31 4.41
C LEU A 129 13.02 -6.69 5.57
N THR A 130 13.45 -6.98 6.80
CA THR A 130 12.95 -6.37 8.03
C THR A 130 13.83 -5.20 8.45
N TYR A 131 13.29 -4.28 9.25
CA TYR A 131 14.04 -3.14 9.80
C TYR A 131 13.71 -2.96 11.30
N PRO A 132 14.70 -3.03 12.21
CA PRO A 132 16.08 -3.45 11.95
C PRO A 132 16.17 -4.86 11.35
N SER A 133 17.31 -5.22 10.79
CA SER A 133 17.49 -6.53 10.15
C SER A 133 17.33 -7.64 11.19
N GLN A 134 16.26 -8.41 11.08
CA GLN A 134 15.91 -9.54 11.93
C GLN A 134 15.63 -10.76 11.07
N LEU A 135 15.81 -11.97 11.63
CA LEU A 135 15.47 -13.21 10.95
C LEU A 135 13.96 -13.35 10.72
N ILE A 136 13.17 -12.88 11.68
CA ILE A 136 11.71 -12.89 11.66
C ILE A 136 11.25 -11.57 12.26
N ALA A 137 10.27 -10.93 11.61
CA ALA A 137 9.52 -9.81 12.16
C ALA A 137 8.03 -10.10 12.08
N GLU A 138 7.31 -9.83 13.15
CA GLU A 138 5.87 -10.06 13.27
C GLU A 138 5.15 -8.75 13.58
N TYR A 139 4.02 -8.54 12.93
CA TYR A 139 3.21 -7.33 13.07
C TYR A 139 1.74 -7.73 13.21
N VAL A 140 1.14 -7.48 14.36
CA VAL A 140 -0.29 -7.67 14.59
C VAL A 140 -1.03 -6.40 14.18
N VAL A 141 -1.82 -6.50 13.12
CA VAL A 141 -2.50 -5.34 12.52
C VAL A 141 -3.72 -4.95 13.37
N PRO A 142 -3.79 -3.71 13.91
CA PRO A 142 -4.94 -3.26 14.65
C PRO A 142 -6.23 -3.23 13.81
N GLU A 143 -7.40 -3.30 14.47
CA GLU A 143 -8.72 -3.40 13.81
C GLU A 143 -9.05 -2.26 12.83
N ASP A 144 -8.54 -1.05 13.04
CA ASP A 144 -8.79 0.10 12.17
C ASP A 144 -7.60 0.46 11.27
N SER A 145 -6.67 -0.47 11.08
CA SER A 145 -5.41 -0.19 10.43
C SER A 145 -5.03 -1.25 9.41
N TYR A 146 -4.04 -0.91 8.59
CA TYR A 146 -3.50 -1.76 7.53
C TYR A 146 -1.98 -1.81 7.61
N PHE A 147 -1.40 -2.93 7.21
CA PHE A 147 0.02 -3.05 6.97
C PHE A 147 0.29 -2.93 5.47
N VAL A 148 1.12 -1.96 5.07
CA VAL A 148 1.33 -1.64 3.66
C VAL A 148 2.80 -1.75 3.27
N LEU A 149 3.07 -2.26 2.06
CA LEU A 149 4.42 -2.38 1.52
C LEU A 149 4.54 -1.72 0.15
N GLY A 150 5.73 -1.23 -0.16
CA GLY A 150 6.08 -0.87 -1.53
C GLY A 150 6.37 -2.12 -2.36
N ASP A 151 6.02 -2.10 -3.64
CA ASP A 151 6.30 -3.21 -4.55
C ASP A 151 7.82 -3.30 -4.83
N ASN A 152 8.52 -2.18 -4.87
CA ASN A 152 9.99 -2.19 -4.81
C ASN A 152 10.46 -2.44 -3.35
N ARG A 153 10.50 -3.69 -2.94
CA ARG A 153 10.82 -4.14 -1.59
C ARG A 153 12.15 -3.62 -1.06
N ARG A 154 13.11 -3.38 -1.96
CA ARG A 154 14.46 -2.94 -1.61
C ARG A 154 14.59 -1.43 -1.47
N LYS A 155 13.71 -0.65 -2.13
CA LYS A 155 13.75 0.82 -2.15
C LYS A 155 12.41 1.42 -1.71
N SER A 156 11.84 0.94 -0.62
CA SER A 156 10.56 1.43 -0.12
C SER A 156 10.63 1.83 1.36
N THR A 157 10.16 3.02 1.64
CA THR A 157 9.82 3.50 2.97
C THR A 157 8.35 3.20 3.20
N ASP A 158 8.05 2.20 4.07
CA ASP A 158 6.70 1.66 4.26
C ASP A 158 6.48 1.20 5.72
N SER A 159 5.50 0.37 5.97
CA SER A 159 5.17 -0.14 7.31
C SER A 159 6.36 -0.74 8.05
N ARG A 160 7.30 -1.39 7.36
CA ARG A 160 8.49 -1.99 7.98
C ARG A 160 9.40 -0.96 8.66
N THR A 161 9.41 0.26 8.15
CA THR A 161 10.27 1.36 8.63
C THR A 161 9.48 2.45 9.33
N CYS A 162 8.23 2.19 9.71
CA CYS A 162 7.32 3.20 10.25
C CYS A 162 7.22 4.45 9.35
N PHE A 163 7.27 4.24 8.03
CA PHE A 163 7.24 5.31 7.03
C PHE A 163 8.36 6.34 7.15
N ARG A 164 9.48 5.98 7.79
CA ARG A 164 10.68 6.82 7.94
C ARG A 164 11.77 6.39 6.97
N ILE A 165 12.62 7.32 6.57
CA ILE A 165 13.79 7.03 5.74
C ILE A 165 14.76 6.13 6.53
N GLN A 166 15.34 5.12 5.86
CA GLN A 166 16.31 4.21 6.45
C GLN A 166 17.45 5.00 7.12
N GLY A 167 17.83 4.58 8.32
CA GLY A 167 18.87 5.24 9.13
C GLY A 167 18.36 6.33 10.07
N SER A 168 17.08 6.70 10.01
CA SER A 168 16.43 7.45 11.09
C SER A 168 16.17 6.52 12.29
N ARG A 169 15.97 7.11 13.49
CA ARG A 169 15.72 6.38 14.73
C ARG A 169 14.71 5.24 14.55
N GLU A 170 14.86 4.17 15.34
CA GLU A 170 13.88 3.09 15.46
C GLU A 170 12.45 3.63 15.63
N CYS A 171 11.47 2.81 15.28
CA CYS A 171 10.07 3.15 15.49
C CYS A 171 9.82 3.41 16.98
N ASP A 172 9.51 4.64 17.34
CA ASP A 172 9.30 5.03 18.74
C ASP A 172 8.01 4.43 19.32
N ASP A 173 7.08 3.99 18.46
CA ASP A 173 5.81 3.35 18.81
C ASP A 173 5.47 2.31 17.73
N GLU A 174 5.16 1.09 18.16
CA GLU A 174 4.76 -0.01 17.27
C GLU A 174 3.53 0.34 16.41
N LYS A 175 2.64 1.20 16.91
CA LYS A 175 1.48 1.68 16.15
C LYS A 175 1.87 2.41 14.86
N ASN A 176 3.07 2.97 14.80
CA ASN A 176 3.58 3.68 13.64
C ASN A 176 3.91 2.77 12.45
N HIS A 177 3.93 1.45 12.63
CA HIS A 177 4.00 0.48 11.53
C HIS A 177 2.70 0.40 10.73
N PHE A 178 1.58 0.87 11.27
CA PHE A 178 0.27 0.65 10.69
C PHE A 178 -0.31 1.94 10.12
N LEU A 179 -1.06 1.76 9.04
CA LEU A 179 -1.78 2.83 8.35
C LEU A 179 -3.24 2.83 8.81
N PRO A 180 -3.67 3.80 9.62
CA PRO A 180 -5.08 3.94 9.98
C PRO A 180 -5.94 4.19 8.73
N ILE A 181 -7.13 3.60 8.68
CA ILE A 181 -8.07 3.79 7.56
C ILE A 181 -8.44 5.27 7.34
N SER A 182 -8.44 6.08 8.39
CA SER A 182 -8.73 7.50 8.35
C SER A 182 -7.69 8.34 7.62
N MET A 183 -6.49 7.78 7.38
CA MET A 183 -5.39 8.43 6.66
C MET A 183 -5.34 8.04 5.19
N ILE A 184 -6.19 7.11 4.75
CA ILE A 184 -6.28 6.68 3.35
C ILE A 184 -7.07 7.71 2.56
N GLU A 185 -6.44 8.32 1.57
CA GLU A 185 -7.06 9.28 0.66
C GLU A 185 -7.93 8.59 -0.38
N GLY A 186 -7.50 7.42 -0.89
CA GLY A 186 -8.26 6.64 -1.85
C GLY A 186 -7.46 5.51 -2.49
N LYS A 187 -8.13 4.78 -3.40
CA LYS A 187 -7.55 3.67 -4.16
C LYS A 187 -7.00 4.17 -5.50
N ALA A 188 -5.76 3.84 -5.81
CA ALA A 188 -5.21 4.05 -7.14
C ALA A 188 -6.00 3.19 -8.15
N TRP A 189 -6.53 3.83 -9.19
CA TRP A 189 -7.49 3.20 -10.09
C TRP A 189 -6.98 3.05 -11.52
N VAL A 190 -6.52 4.15 -12.11
CA VAL A 190 -6.09 4.19 -13.51
C VAL A 190 -4.77 4.93 -13.62
N VAL A 191 -3.82 4.36 -14.37
CA VAL A 191 -2.66 5.10 -14.87
C VAL A 191 -3.08 5.77 -16.19
N LEU A 192 -2.98 7.11 -16.24
CA LEU A 192 -3.37 7.91 -17.40
C LEU A 192 -2.21 8.25 -18.32
N TRP A 193 -1.05 8.46 -17.77
CA TRP A 193 0.11 8.90 -18.54
C TRP A 193 1.37 8.14 -18.08
N PRO A 194 2.27 7.79 -18.98
CA PRO A 194 2.26 8.04 -20.44
C PRO A 194 1.11 7.31 -21.15
N PHE A 195 0.50 7.95 -22.17
CA PHE A 195 -0.67 7.41 -22.85
C PHE A 195 -0.47 6.01 -23.44
N GLY A 196 0.75 5.67 -23.87
CA GLY A 196 1.08 4.32 -24.33
C GLY A 196 1.10 3.24 -23.23
N LYS A 197 0.99 3.64 -21.94
CA LYS A 197 0.99 2.75 -20.76
C LYS A 197 -0.28 2.89 -19.91
N THR A 198 -1.34 3.47 -20.48
CA THR A 198 -2.65 3.60 -19.80
C THR A 198 -3.16 2.22 -19.41
N ARG A 199 -3.50 2.04 -18.14
CA ARG A 199 -3.96 0.76 -17.60
C ARG A 199 -4.80 0.92 -16.34
N LEU A 200 -5.69 -0.04 -16.11
CA LEU A 200 -6.42 -0.16 -14.83
C LEU A 200 -5.56 -0.90 -13.81
N LEU A 201 -5.60 -0.42 -12.56
CA LEU A 201 -4.91 -1.00 -11.41
C LEU A 201 -5.85 -1.87 -10.55
N THR A 202 -6.88 -2.44 -11.18
CA THR A 202 -7.97 -3.14 -10.47
C THR A 202 -7.76 -4.65 -10.36
N LYS A 203 -6.72 -5.20 -10.98
CA LYS A 203 -6.46 -6.64 -10.84
C LYS A 203 -6.00 -6.95 -9.42
N ASP A 204 -6.80 -7.70 -8.71
CA ASP A 204 -6.40 -8.32 -7.45
C ASP A 204 -5.29 -9.34 -7.75
N PRO A 205 -4.07 -9.14 -7.27
CA PRO A 205 -2.97 -10.03 -7.56
C PRO A 205 -3.11 -11.39 -6.85
N TYR A 206 -4.10 -11.54 -5.96
CA TYR A 206 -4.31 -12.73 -5.12
C TYR A 206 -5.48 -13.60 -5.55
N VAL A 207 -6.38 -13.10 -6.43
CA VAL A 207 -7.56 -13.88 -6.91
C VAL A 207 -7.18 -15.08 -7.78
N SER A 208 -5.97 -15.15 -8.31
CA SER A 208 -5.52 -16.30 -9.11
C SER A 208 -5.07 -17.51 -8.27
N ALA A 209 -5.04 -17.41 -6.94
CA ALA A 209 -4.57 -18.49 -6.05
C ALA A 209 -5.70 -19.39 -5.50
N GLU A 210 -6.97 -19.07 -5.79
CA GLU A 210 -8.13 -19.84 -5.32
C GLU A 210 -8.76 -20.73 -6.42
N LYS A 211 -7.96 -21.23 -7.38
CA LYS A 211 -8.42 -22.23 -8.35
C LYS A 211 -7.58 -23.48 -8.28
#